data_90f731645bc242eb07f2bf75e9a3014f
#
_entry.id   90f731645bc242eb07f2bf75e9a3014f
#
_cell.length_a   1.000
_cell.length_b   1.000
_cell.length_c   1.000
_cell.angle_alpha   90.00
_cell.angle_beta   90.00
_cell.angle_gamma   90.00
#
_symmetry.space_group_name_H-M   'P 1'
#
loop_
_entity.id
_entity.type
_entity.pdbx_description
1 polymer ?
#
loop_
_entity_poly.entity_id
_entity_poly.type
_entity_poly.pdbx_seq_one_letter_code
_entity_poly.pdbx_strand_id
1 'polypeptide(L)'
;PTSGAAYLIGFFLIKAGGAIIDNMPILFAVSVGVGLSQDGDGVGGMAGLVSWLMMTGLLNPSVVVNIAPSMCVAGSVNEVAFSKIANPFIGILAGVIGAICYNKFKNTKLPDFLSFFSGKRCVAIITGMVSILVSAVMLFAWPVVFSALVSLGNGILKLDVVGVGIYTFLNRLLISFGLHHALNNVFWFDTIGIGDLTAYWAGLT
;
A
#
# COMPACT_ATOMS: atom_id res chain seq x y z
N PRO A 1 19.53 16.94 25.28
CA PRO A 1 19.23 16.18 26.49
C PRO A 1 18.22 15.08 26.16
N THR A 2 18.66 13.81 26.23
CA THR A 2 17.85 12.62 25.98
C THR A 2 17.08 12.14 27.21
N SER A 3 16.96 12.97 28.23
CA SER A 3 16.32 12.67 29.51
C SER A 3 15.54 13.88 30.03
N GLY A 4 14.34 13.66 30.47
CA GLY A 4 13.43 14.66 31.03
C GLY A 4 11.98 14.42 30.64
N ALA A 5 11.03 14.92 31.44
CA ALA A 5 9.60 14.73 31.22
C ALA A 5 9.17 15.27 29.84
N ALA A 6 9.68 16.41 29.40
CA ALA A 6 9.39 16.99 28.09
C ALA A 6 9.86 16.08 26.92
N TYR A 7 11.03 15.45 27.05
CA TYR A 7 11.51 14.49 26.05
C TYR A 7 10.60 13.26 25.98
N LEU A 8 10.21 12.70 27.12
CA LEU A 8 9.32 11.52 27.16
C LEU A 8 7.96 11.82 26.55
N ILE A 9 7.38 12.98 26.85
CA ILE A 9 6.11 13.42 26.27
C ILE A 9 6.25 13.60 24.74
N GLY A 10 7.30 14.29 24.29
CA GLY A 10 7.58 14.47 22.87
C GLY A 10 7.77 13.15 22.13
N PHE A 11 8.55 12.24 22.69
CA PHE A 11 8.76 10.89 22.14
C PHE A 11 7.46 10.09 22.06
N PHE A 12 6.63 10.14 23.10
CA PHE A 12 5.32 9.48 23.12
C PHE A 12 4.40 10.03 22.03
N LEU A 13 4.33 11.35 21.86
CA LEU A 13 3.50 11.98 20.83
C LEU A 13 3.99 11.64 19.40
N ILE A 14 5.31 11.63 19.19
CA ILE A 14 5.90 11.20 17.90
C ILE A 14 5.54 9.75 17.61
N LYS A 15 5.65 8.85 18.58
CA LYS A 15 5.29 7.44 18.41
C LYS A 15 3.80 7.24 18.18
N ALA A 16 2.95 8.00 18.86
CA ALA A 16 1.51 7.96 18.66
C ALA A 16 1.12 8.44 17.24
N GLY A 17 1.71 9.54 16.77
CA GLY A 17 1.50 10.03 15.40
C GLY A 17 2.05 9.06 14.35
N GLY A 18 3.26 8.53 14.56
CA GLY A 18 3.89 7.54 13.70
C GLY A 18 3.04 6.28 13.55
N ALA A 19 2.44 5.79 14.64
CA ALA A 19 1.57 4.62 14.60
C ALA A 19 0.40 4.73 13.61
N ILE A 20 -0.13 5.92 13.38
CA ILE A 20 -1.20 6.17 12.41
C ILE A 20 -0.59 6.24 10.99
N ILE A 21 0.49 7.02 10.84
CA ILE A 21 1.12 7.26 9.53
C ILE A 21 1.68 5.95 8.96
N ASP A 22 2.38 5.17 9.77
CA ASP A 22 3.01 3.91 9.35
C ASP A 22 1.97 2.85 8.95
N ASN A 23 0.76 2.92 9.51
CA ASN A 23 -0.34 2.01 9.21
C ASN A 23 -1.39 2.61 8.25
N MET A 24 -1.11 3.76 7.63
CA MET A 24 -2.02 4.39 6.66
C MET A 24 -2.48 3.42 5.53
N PRO A 25 -1.63 2.56 4.95
CA PRO A 25 -2.05 1.64 3.90
C PRO A 25 -3.17 0.69 4.33
N ILE A 26 -3.11 0.16 5.55
CA ILE A 26 -4.15 -0.73 6.07
C ILE A 26 -5.46 0.02 6.33
N LEU A 27 -5.37 1.27 6.78
CA LEU A 27 -6.55 2.12 6.96
C LEU A 27 -7.25 2.39 5.61
N PHE A 28 -6.48 2.62 4.53
CA PHE A 28 -7.02 2.73 3.19
C PHE A 28 -7.68 1.44 2.71
N ALA A 29 -7.06 0.28 2.94
CA ALA A 29 -7.64 -0.99 2.54
C ALA A 29 -9.01 -1.23 3.17
N VAL A 30 -9.15 -0.94 4.46
CA VAL A 30 -10.42 -1.07 5.18
C VAL A 30 -11.43 0.00 4.72
N SER A 31 -11.03 1.27 4.69
CA SER A 31 -11.93 2.39 4.37
C SER A 31 -12.47 2.31 2.94
N VAL A 32 -11.61 1.98 1.97
CA VAL A 32 -12.03 1.79 0.57
C VAL A 32 -12.92 0.56 0.44
N GLY A 33 -12.60 -0.53 1.16
CA GLY A 33 -13.42 -1.73 1.19
C GLY A 33 -14.84 -1.48 1.69
N VAL A 34 -14.99 -0.67 2.76
CA VAL A 34 -16.32 -0.24 3.25
C VAL A 34 -16.97 0.75 2.29
N GLY A 35 -16.23 1.79 1.88
CA GLY A 35 -16.78 2.90 1.11
C GLY A 35 -17.29 2.51 -0.28
N LEU A 36 -16.66 1.51 -0.93
CA LEU A 36 -17.09 0.98 -2.23
C LEU A 36 -18.05 -0.21 -2.12
N SER A 37 -18.35 -0.70 -0.91
CA SER A 37 -19.37 -1.72 -0.73
C SER A 37 -20.77 -1.12 -0.86
N GLN A 38 -21.67 -1.80 -1.57
CA GLN A 38 -23.02 -1.30 -1.86
C GLN A 38 -23.82 -0.95 -0.61
N ASP A 39 -23.60 -1.68 0.50
CA ASP A 39 -24.38 -1.53 1.73
C ASP A 39 -23.61 -0.73 2.80
N GLY A 40 -22.38 -0.24 2.50
CA GLY A 40 -21.50 0.36 3.51
C GLY A 40 -21.13 -0.60 4.64
N ASP A 41 -21.13 -1.92 4.37
CA ASP A 41 -20.97 -2.96 5.36
C ASP A 41 -19.52 -3.15 5.78
N GLY A 42 -19.28 -3.33 7.08
CA GLY A 42 -17.96 -3.64 7.64
C GLY A 42 -17.31 -4.92 7.07
N VAL A 43 -18.11 -5.85 6.53
CA VAL A 43 -17.59 -7.06 5.85
C VAL A 43 -16.82 -6.68 4.58
N GLY A 44 -17.21 -5.60 3.87
CA GLY A 44 -16.43 -5.06 2.75
C GLY A 44 -15.05 -4.57 3.20
N GLY A 45 -14.98 -3.91 4.35
CA GLY A 45 -13.70 -3.50 4.95
C GLY A 45 -12.85 -4.67 5.42
N MET A 46 -13.47 -5.70 6.03
CA MET A 46 -12.78 -6.92 6.41
C MET A 46 -12.22 -7.64 5.17
N ALA A 47 -12.97 -7.70 4.08
CA ALA A 47 -12.49 -8.24 2.82
C ALA A 47 -11.30 -7.45 2.26
N GLY A 48 -11.34 -6.11 2.32
CA GLY A 48 -10.21 -5.26 1.96
C GLY A 48 -8.97 -5.52 2.83
N LEU A 49 -9.16 -5.71 4.14
CA LEU A 49 -8.09 -6.06 5.07
C LEU A 49 -7.49 -7.44 4.74
N VAL A 50 -8.31 -8.45 4.47
CA VAL A 50 -7.85 -9.78 4.07
C VAL A 50 -7.02 -9.69 2.79
N SER A 51 -7.51 -8.96 1.78
CA SER A 51 -6.78 -8.73 0.53
C SER A 51 -5.42 -8.07 0.78
N TRP A 52 -5.36 -7.04 1.62
CA TRP A 52 -4.12 -6.33 1.95
C TRP A 52 -3.12 -7.24 2.66
N LEU A 53 -3.56 -8.01 3.66
CA LEU A 53 -2.69 -8.95 4.37
C LEU A 53 -2.14 -10.05 3.45
N MET A 54 -2.97 -10.56 2.54
CA MET A 54 -2.54 -11.56 1.56
C MET A 54 -1.52 -10.98 0.58
N MET A 55 -1.77 -9.80 0.02
CA MET A 55 -0.86 -9.16 -0.93
C MET A 55 0.47 -8.81 -0.28
N THR A 56 0.47 -8.16 0.88
CA THR A 56 1.70 -7.77 1.57
C THR A 56 2.47 -8.98 2.12
N GLY A 57 1.78 -10.03 2.54
CA GLY A 57 2.41 -11.28 2.98
C GLY A 57 3.07 -12.04 1.84
N LEU A 58 2.37 -12.23 0.71
CA LEU A 58 2.88 -12.99 -0.43
C LEU A 58 3.96 -12.23 -1.22
N LEU A 59 3.87 -10.90 -1.30
CA LEU A 59 4.82 -10.05 -2.02
C LEU A 59 5.94 -9.50 -1.11
N ASN A 60 6.09 -10.04 0.09
CA ASN A 60 7.22 -9.71 0.95
C ASN A 60 8.54 -10.24 0.34
N PRO A 61 9.66 -9.49 0.39
CA PRO A 61 10.94 -9.92 -0.16
C PRO A 61 11.36 -11.32 0.28
N SER A 62 11.17 -11.68 1.56
CA SER A 62 11.52 -12.99 2.10
C SER A 62 10.73 -14.14 1.47
N VAL A 63 9.50 -13.90 1.02
CA VAL A 63 8.65 -14.88 0.35
C VAL A 63 8.97 -14.90 -1.16
N VAL A 64 9.14 -13.73 -1.76
CA VAL A 64 9.46 -13.60 -3.19
C VAL A 64 10.78 -14.26 -3.54
N VAL A 65 11.82 -14.15 -2.70
CA VAL A 65 13.11 -14.85 -2.89
C VAL A 65 12.91 -16.37 -2.99
N ASN A 66 11.97 -16.95 -2.24
CA ASN A 66 11.70 -18.38 -2.27
C ASN A 66 10.84 -18.81 -3.48
N ILE A 67 9.94 -17.94 -3.96
CA ILE A 67 9.04 -18.24 -5.08
C ILE A 67 9.73 -17.94 -6.43
N ALA A 68 10.40 -16.82 -6.52
CA ALA A 68 11.04 -16.33 -7.75
C ALA A 68 12.41 -15.70 -7.44
N PRO A 69 13.45 -16.50 -7.16
CA PRO A 69 14.77 -15.98 -6.77
C PRO A 69 15.37 -15.01 -7.79
N SER A 70 15.07 -15.23 -9.07
CA SER A 70 15.55 -14.37 -10.17
C SER A 70 14.96 -12.95 -10.16
N MET A 71 13.83 -12.76 -9.49
CA MET A 71 13.13 -11.45 -9.43
C MET A 71 13.53 -10.62 -8.21
N CYS A 72 14.14 -11.21 -7.19
CA CYS A 72 14.50 -10.52 -5.95
C CYS A 72 15.98 -10.78 -5.63
N VAL A 73 16.86 -10.27 -6.51
CA VAL A 73 18.31 -10.34 -6.29
C VAL A 73 18.70 -9.25 -5.31
N ALA A 74 19.55 -9.59 -4.33
CA ALA A 74 20.01 -8.66 -3.31
C ALA A 74 20.65 -7.39 -3.94
N GLY A 75 20.25 -6.22 -3.48
CA GLY A 75 20.68 -4.93 -4.02
C GLY A 75 20.00 -4.50 -5.33
N SER A 76 19.05 -5.27 -5.85
CA SER A 76 18.31 -4.91 -7.07
C SER A 76 17.17 -3.92 -6.78
N VAL A 77 16.78 -3.16 -7.82
CA VAL A 77 15.59 -2.27 -7.76
C VAL A 77 14.33 -3.06 -7.41
N ASN A 78 14.27 -4.33 -7.81
CA ASN A 78 13.13 -5.19 -7.52
C ASN A 78 13.04 -5.57 -6.04
N GLU A 79 14.17 -5.82 -5.36
CA GLU A 79 14.19 -6.04 -3.91
C GLU A 79 13.62 -4.82 -3.16
N VAL A 80 14.06 -3.62 -3.56
CA VAL A 80 13.52 -2.36 -2.99
C VAL A 80 12.04 -2.23 -3.30
N ALA A 81 11.59 -2.58 -4.51
CA ALA A 81 10.18 -2.55 -4.88
C ALA A 81 9.32 -3.43 -3.96
N PHE A 82 9.76 -4.65 -3.66
CA PHE A 82 9.05 -5.56 -2.78
C PHE A 82 9.17 -5.16 -1.29
N SER A 83 10.27 -4.57 -0.87
CA SER A 83 10.40 -4.04 0.50
C SER A 83 9.44 -2.88 0.78
N LYS A 84 9.03 -2.14 -0.26
CA LYS A 84 8.07 -1.02 -0.21
C LYS A 84 6.66 -1.43 -0.65
N ILE A 85 6.31 -2.71 -0.58
CA ILE A 85 4.98 -3.20 -0.99
C ILE A 85 3.87 -2.69 -0.07
N ALA A 86 4.15 -2.47 1.21
CA ALA A 86 3.19 -1.94 2.18
C ALA A 86 3.01 -0.42 2.01
N ASN A 87 2.40 -0.01 0.91
CA ASN A 87 2.18 1.38 0.56
C ASN A 87 0.68 1.69 0.33
N PRO A 88 0.25 2.97 0.36
CA PRO A 88 -1.14 3.36 0.20
C PRO A 88 -1.78 2.89 -1.12
N PHE A 89 -1.00 2.80 -2.21
CA PHE A 89 -1.51 2.32 -3.49
C PHE A 89 -1.98 0.86 -3.40
N ILE A 90 -1.17 -0.02 -2.80
CA ILE A 90 -1.54 -1.42 -2.56
C ILE A 90 -2.70 -1.50 -1.57
N GLY A 91 -2.76 -0.60 -0.57
CA GLY A 91 -3.90 -0.50 0.35
C GLY A 91 -5.21 -0.20 -0.38
N ILE A 92 -5.22 0.80 -1.26
CA ILE A 92 -6.38 1.17 -2.09
C ILE A 92 -6.77 -0.01 -3.00
N LEU A 93 -5.80 -0.61 -3.70
CA LEU A 93 -6.03 -1.76 -4.57
C LEU A 93 -6.67 -2.93 -3.81
N ALA A 94 -6.16 -3.24 -2.63
CA ALA A 94 -6.70 -4.28 -1.76
C ALA A 94 -8.15 -3.97 -1.31
N GLY A 95 -8.44 -2.71 -0.97
CA GLY A 95 -9.79 -2.25 -0.63
C GLY A 95 -10.76 -2.40 -1.80
N VAL A 96 -10.33 -2.04 -3.01
CA VAL A 96 -11.14 -2.21 -4.25
C VAL A 96 -11.43 -3.69 -4.50
N ILE A 97 -10.43 -4.57 -4.39
CA ILE A 97 -10.61 -6.02 -4.53
C ILE A 97 -11.62 -6.54 -3.50
N GLY A 98 -11.47 -6.13 -2.23
CA GLY A 98 -12.38 -6.51 -1.16
C GLY A 98 -13.82 -6.07 -1.44
N ALA A 99 -14.02 -4.84 -1.86
CA ALA A 99 -15.34 -4.30 -2.21
C ALA A 99 -15.96 -5.03 -3.41
N ILE A 100 -15.19 -5.29 -4.47
CA ILE A 100 -15.67 -6.06 -5.64
C ILE A 100 -16.11 -7.46 -5.21
N CYS A 101 -15.29 -8.15 -4.43
CA CYS A 101 -15.62 -9.48 -3.90
C CYS A 101 -16.87 -9.43 -3.03
N TYR A 102 -16.99 -8.44 -2.15
CA TYR A 102 -18.17 -8.25 -1.33
C TYR A 102 -19.43 -8.04 -2.18
N ASN A 103 -19.41 -7.08 -3.08
CA ASN A 103 -20.56 -6.74 -3.90
C ASN A 103 -21.04 -7.91 -4.76
N LYS A 104 -20.10 -8.73 -5.26
CA LYS A 104 -20.40 -9.87 -6.11
C LYS A 104 -20.86 -11.11 -5.35
N PHE A 105 -20.29 -11.37 -4.18
CA PHE A 105 -20.45 -12.65 -3.49
C PHE A 105 -21.23 -12.59 -2.17
N LYS A 106 -21.69 -11.41 -1.72
CA LYS A 106 -22.44 -11.24 -0.45
C LYS A 106 -23.72 -12.08 -0.35
N ASN A 107 -24.32 -12.46 -1.48
CA ASN A 107 -25.55 -13.22 -1.55
C ASN A 107 -25.34 -14.67 -2.03
N THR A 108 -24.09 -15.13 -2.09
CA THR A 108 -23.78 -16.49 -2.58
C THR A 108 -24.33 -17.54 -1.60
N LYS A 109 -25.17 -18.44 -2.12
CA LYS A 109 -25.66 -19.61 -1.40
C LYS A 109 -24.75 -20.78 -1.66
N LEU A 110 -24.20 -21.37 -0.61
CA LEU A 110 -23.37 -22.57 -0.70
C LEU A 110 -24.23 -23.81 -0.42
N PRO A 111 -23.79 -25.02 -0.87
CA PRO A 111 -24.45 -26.29 -0.55
C PRO A 111 -24.59 -26.49 0.95
N ASP A 112 -25.53 -27.35 1.37
CA ASP A 112 -25.93 -27.51 2.78
C ASP A 112 -24.77 -27.88 3.72
N PHE A 113 -23.78 -28.62 3.27
CA PHE A 113 -22.59 -28.99 4.06
C PHE A 113 -21.64 -27.80 4.31
N LEU A 114 -21.73 -26.72 3.50
CA LEU A 114 -20.97 -25.47 3.65
C LEU A 114 -21.87 -24.28 4.00
N SER A 115 -23.14 -24.53 4.36
CA SER A 115 -24.14 -23.51 4.64
C SER A 115 -23.69 -22.50 5.73
N PHE A 116 -22.87 -22.96 6.68
CA PHE A 116 -22.25 -22.09 7.69
C PHE A 116 -21.42 -20.93 7.11
N PHE A 117 -20.76 -21.16 5.97
CA PHE A 117 -19.96 -20.15 5.26
C PHE A 117 -20.76 -19.38 4.21
N SER A 118 -22.07 -19.61 4.09
CA SER A 118 -22.92 -18.98 3.09
C SER A 118 -23.09 -17.48 3.33
N GLY A 119 -23.39 -16.73 2.26
CA GLY A 119 -23.63 -15.29 2.30
C GLY A 119 -22.37 -14.47 2.60
N LYS A 120 -22.47 -13.48 3.48
CA LYS A 120 -21.40 -12.53 3.80
C LYS A 120 -20.11 -13.20 4.34
N ARG A 121 -20.23 -14.36 4.99
CA ARG A 121 -19.09 -15.10 5.54
C ARG A 121 -18.17 -15.68 4.45
N CYS A 122 -18.76 -16.02 3.29
CA CYS A 122 -18.01 -16.52 2.14
C CYS A 122 -17.08 -15.47 1.52
N VAL A 123 -17.41 -14.19 1.66
CA VAL A 123 -16.70 -13.09 1.03
C VAL A 123 -15.21 -13.09 1.40
N ALA A 124 -14.88 -13.24 2.68
CA ALA A 124 -13.48 -13.23 3.13
C ALA A 124 -12.66 -14.36 2.51
N ILE A 125 -13.24 -15.57 2.38
CA ILE A 125 -12.57 -16.73 1.80
C ILE A 125 -12.33 -16.50 0.30
N ILE A 126 -13.36 -16.06 -0.42
CA ILE A 126 -13.27 -15.76 -1.85
C ILE A 126 -12.25 -14.63 -2.10
N THR A 127 -12.29 -13.58 -1.26
CA THR A 127 -11.33 -12.48 -1.36
C THR A 127 -9.90 -12.99 -1.16
N GLY A 128 -9.66 -13.89 -0.21
CA GLY A 128 -8.35 -14.51 -0.03
C GLY A 128 -7.89 -15.25 -1.28
N MET A 129 -8.75 -16.07 -1.89
CA MET A 129 -8.42 -16.78 -3.14
C MET A 129 -8.15 -15.82 -4.31
N VAL A 130 -8.98 -14.79 -4.48
CA VAL A 130 -8.77 -13.76 -5.52
C VAL A 130 -7.48 -13.02 -5.27
N SER A 131 -7.17 -12.70 -4.01
CA SER A 131 -5.94 -11.98 -3.65
C SER A 131 -4.68 -12.80 -3.93
N ILE A 132 -4.71 -14.13 -3.84
CA ILE A 132 -3.60 -14.99 -4.27
C ILE A 132 -3.35 -14.83 -5.77
N LEU A 133 -4.41 -14.88 -6.58
CA LEU A 133 -4.30 -14.70 -8.03
C LEU A 133 -3.79 -13.29 -8.39
N VAL A 134 -4.33 -12.27 -7.73
CA VAL A 134 -3.86 -10.88 -7.94
C VAL A 134 -2.41 -10.72 -7.51
N SER A 135 -1.99 -11.34 -6.39
CA SER A 135 -0.59 -11.30 -5.95
C SER A 135 0.34 -11.97 -6.95
N ALA A 136 -0.08 -13.08 -7.59
CA ALA A 136 0.70 -13.71 -8.66
C ALA A 136 0.87 -12.78 -9.88
N VAL A 137 -0.14 -12.01 -10.24
CA VAL A 137 -0.03 -10.99 -11.29
C VAL A 137 0.88 -9.84 -10.84
N MET A 138 0.70 -9.36 -9.61
CA MET A 138 1.47 -8.26 -9.06
C MET A 138 2.95 -8.62 -8.85
N LEU A 139 3.29 -9.88 -8.69
CA LEU A 139 4.68 -10.35 -8.64
C LEU A 139 5.48 -9.88 -9.88
N PHE A 140 4.85 -9.87 -11.05
CA PHE A 140 5.47 -9.41 -12.29
C PHE A 140 5.18 -7.93 -12.58
N ALA A 141 3.98 -7.45 -12.27
CA ALA A 141 3.57 -6.09 -12.60
C ALA A 141 4.19 -5.05 -11.65
N TRP A 142 4.34 -5.36 -10.36
CA TRP A 142 4.81 -4.40 -9.37
C TRP A 142 6.24 -3.89 -9.63
N PRO A 143 7.25 -4.74 -9.94
CA PRO A 143 8.58 -4.26 -10.26
C PRO A 143 8.61 -3.30 -11.47
N VAL A 144 7.77 -3.55 -12.47
CA VAL A 144 7.66 -2.68 -13.66
C VAL A 144 7.09 -1.32 -13.28
N VAL A 145 5.98 -1.31 -12.54
CA VAL A 145 5.35 -0.07 -12.05
C VAL A 145 6.33 0.70 -11.16
N PHE A 146 7.00 0.01 -10.24
CA PHE A 146 7.96 0.65 -9.33
C PHE A 146 9.16 1.23 -10.07
N SER A 147 9.75 0.49 -11.01
CA SER A 147 10.87 0.99 -11.81
C SER A 147 10.49 2.18 -12.69
N ALA A 148 9.27 2.19 -13.23
CA ALA A 148 8.74 3.34 -13.96
C ALA A 148 8.60 4.57 -13.06
N LEU A 149 8.09 4.40 -11.83
CA LEU A 149 7.98 5.49 -10.86
C LEU A 149 9.35 6.03 -10.44
N VAL A 150 10.32 5.15 -10.18
CA VAL A 150 11.71 5.54 -9.85
C VAL A 150 12.35 6.28 -11.01
N SER A 151 12.16 5.80 -12.24
CA SER A 151 12.70 6.44 -13.44
C SER A 151 12.09 7.83 -13.67
N LEU A 152 10.78 7.95 -13.47
CA LEU A 152 10.07 9.23 -13.55
C LEU A 152 10.58 10.20 -12.48
N GLY A 153 10.72 9.72 -11.22
CA GLY A 153 11.26 10.50 -10.13
C GLY A 153 12.68 11.02 -10.41
N ASN A 154 13.58 10.13 -10.84
CA ASN A 154 14.95 10.50 -11.22
C ASN A 154 14.98 11.46 -12.41
N GLY A 155 14.04 11.34 -13.36
CA GLY A 155 13.89 12.26 -14.48
C GLY A 155 13.50 13.67 -14.00
N ILE A 156 12.55 13.76 -13.08
CA ILE A 156 12.09 15.02 -12.49
C ILE A 156 13.22 15.70 -11.69
N LEU A 157 13.99 14.93 -10.91
CA LEU A 157 15.11 15.46 -10.13
C LEU A 157 16.21 16.07 -11.00
N LYS A 158 16.47 15.50 -12.19
CA LYS A 158 17.47 16.03 -13.14
C LYS A 158 17.07 17.36 -13.78
N LEU A 159 15.79 17.74 -13.71
CA LEU A 159 15.27 18.99 -14.29
C LEU A 159 15.34 20.17 -13.31
N ASP A 160 15.88 19.96 -12.10
CA ASP A 160 16.06 20.96 -11.06
C ASP A 160 14.78 21.81 -10.85
N VAL A 161 14.83 23.13 -11.00
CA VAL A 161 13.68 24.04 -10.79
C VAL A 161 12.48 23.69 -11.66
N VAL A 162 12.70 23.28 -12.90
CA VAL A 162 11.63 22.85 -13.82
C VAL A 162 10.98 21.56 -13.30
N GLY A 163 11.79 20.66 -12.73
CA GLY A 163 11.31 19.42 -12.11
C GLY A 163 10.33 19.67 -10.97
N VAL A 164 10.63 20.64 -10.09
CA VAL A 164 9.72 21.05 -9.01
C VAL A 164 8.37 21.54 -9.56
N GLY A 165 8.40 22.31 -10.65
CA GLY A 165 7.19 22.75 -11.35
C GLY A 165 6.36 21.59 -11.89
N ILE A 166 6.99 20.63 -12.56
CA ILE A 166 6.34 19.43 -13.10
C ILE A 166 5.75 18.60 -11.97
N TYR A 167 6.51 18.36 -10.90
CA TYR A 167 6.03 17.64 -9.72
C TYR A 167 4.78 18.30 -9.12
N THR A 168 4.84 19.61 -8.89
CA THR A 168 3.74 20.37 -8.30
C THR A 168 2.50 20.31 -9.18
N PHE A 169 2.66 20.44 -10.50
CA PHE A 169 1.57 20.33 -11.47
C PHE A 169 0.94 18.93 -11.45
N LEU A 170 1.76 17.87 -11.53
CA LEU A 170 1.27 16.49 -11.50
C LEU A 170 0.59 16.16 -10.16
N ASN A 171 1.15 16.61 -9.05
CA ASN A 171 0.55 16.41 -7.73
C ASN A 171 -0.83 17.08 -7.64
N ARG A 172 -0.95 18.32 -8.12
CA ARG A 172 -2.24 19.03 -8.19
C ARG A 172 -3.25 18.33 -9.08
N LEU A 173 -2.82 17.85 -10.25
CA LEU A 173 -3.68 17.12 -11.18
C LEU A 173 -4.18 15.81 -10.53
N LEU A 174 -3.28 15.07 -9.88
CA LEU A 174 -3.59 13.80 -9.23
C LEU A 174 -4.46 13.93 -7.98
N ILE A 175 -4.51 15.09 -7.33
CA ILE A 175 -5.44 15.36 -6.23
C ILE A 175 -6.89 15.16 -6.70
N SER A 176 -7.22 15.62 -7.90
CA SER A 176 -8.57 15.48 -8.46
C SER A 176 -9.01 14.02 -8.62
N PHE A 177 -8.06 13.11 -8.76
CA PHE A 177 -8.30 11.66 -8.88
C PHE A 177 -8.03 10.89 -7.58
N GLY A 178 -7.63 11.57 -6.50
CA GLY A 178 -7.22 10.93 -5.24
C GLY A 178 -5.89 10.17 -5.31
N LEU A 179 -5.19 10.22 -6.45
CA LEU A 179 -3.94 9.46 -6.71
C LEU A 179 -2.66 10.20 -6.30
N HIS A 180 -2.77 11.44 -5.80
CA HIS A 180 -1.60 12.23 -5.34
C HIS A 180 -0.81 11.51 -4.23
N HIS A 181 -1.46 10.65 -3.43
CA HIS A 181 -0.78 9.85 -2.42
C HIS A 181 0.25 8.87 -3.03
N ALA A 182 0.01 8.35 -4.23
CA ALA A 182 0.97 7.49 -4.92
C ALA A 182 2.23 8.30 -5.30
N LEU A 183 2.06 9.51 -5.84
CA LEU A 183 3.17 10.40 -6.18
C LEU A 183 3.91 10.87 -4.92
N ASN A 184 3.19 11.28 -3.88
CA ASN A 184 3.78 11.68 -2.62
C ASN A 184 4.57 10.54 -1.96
N ASN A 185 4.11 9.29 -2.06
CA ASN A 185 4.83 8.15 -1.55
C ASN A 185 6.22 7.99 -2.22
N VAL A 186 6.31 8.30 -3.51
CA VAL A 186 7.56 8.23 -4.25
C VAL A 186 8.54 9.31 -3.79
N PHE A 187 8.10 10.56 -3.63
CA PHE A 187 8.97 11.71 -3.35
C PHE A 187 9.16 12.00 -1.86
N TRP A 188 8.11 11.90 -1.05
CA TRP A 188 8.16 12.29 0.37
C TRP A 188 8.54 11.13 1.30
N PHE A 189 8.17 9.90 0.96
CA PHE A 189 8.42 8.73 1.81
C PHE A 189 9.64 7.92 1.38
N ASP A 190 10.60 8.58 0.74
CA ASP A 190 11.92 8.05 0.40
C ASP A 190 11.89 6.76 -0.43
N THR A 191 10.85 6.58 -1.25
CA THR A 191 10.76 5.42 -2.16
C THR A 191 11.86 5.45 -3.22
N ILE A 192 12.37 6.65 -3.55
CA ILE A 192 13.44 6.88 -4.53
C ILE A 192 14.82 6.95 -3.84
N GLY A 193 14.87 6.96 -2.49
CA GLY A 193 16.12 7.03 -1.74
C GLY A 193 16.78 8.41 -1.77
N ILE A 194 16.00 9.50 -1.88
CA ILE A 194 16.52 10.87 -1.89
C ILE A 194 17.08 11.25 -0.50
N GLY A 195 16.48 10.67 0.57
CA GLY A 195 16.90 10.90 1.95
C GLY A 195 16.69 12.33 2.50
N ASP A 196 16.16 13.25 1.68
CA ASP A 196 16.05 14.68 2.01
C ASP A 196 15.19 14.91 3.25
N LEU A 197 14.10 14.18 3.40
CA LEU A 197 13.22 14.35 4.55
C LEU A 197 13.89 13.88 5.85
N THR A 198 14.60 12.76 5.80
CA THR A 198 15.39 12.23 6.92
C THR A 198 16.56 13.16 7.24
N ALA A 199 17.24 13.71 6.24
CA ALA A 199 18.30 14.69 6.41
C ALA A 199 17.77 16.00 7.01
N TYR A 200 16.65 16.51 6.54
CA TYR A 200 15.97 17.68 7.06
C TYR A 200 15.60 17.51 8.56
N TRP A 201 14.98 16.39 8.91
CA TRP A 201 14.61 16.10 10.32
C TRP A 201 15.83 15.88 11.21
N ALA A 202 16.94 15.41 10.64
CA ALA A 202 18.22 15.27 11.35
C ALA A 202 19.00 16.59 11.46
N GLY A 203 18.54 17.68 10.82
CA GLY A 203 19.23 18.97 10.81
C GLY A 203 20.54 18.94 10.04
N LEU A 204 20.64 18.11 9.00
CA LEU A 204 21.82 17.91 8.15
C LEU A 204 21.77 18.72 6.84
N THR A 205 20.77 19.61 6.68
CA THR A 205 20.60 20.51 5.52
C THR A 205 20.78 21.94 5.93
#